data_c4fca43a6a81fb12cd936e615c28cc87
#
_entry.id   c4fca43a6a81fb12cd936e615c28cc87
#
_cell.length_a   1.000
_cell.length_b   1.000
_cell.length_c   1.000
_cell.angle_alpha   90.00
_cell.angle_beta   90.00
_cell.angle_gamma   90.00
#
_symmetry.space_group_name_H-M   'P 1'
#
loop_
_entity.id
_entity.type
_entity.pdbx_description
1 polymer ?
#
loop_
_entity_poly.entity_id
_entity_poly.type
_entity_poly.pdbx_seq_one_letter_code
_entity_poly.pdbx_strand_id
1 'polypeptide(L)'
;VGLMATPIATAITYFLNRKKTTAESQSFIAEGAASAVDAISQVLENLKQELHDTQRELALALEEIQKLRVQNEKLLLENKELYGKIEKLTKLIESMNTES
;
A
#
# COMPACT_ATOMS: atom_id res chain seq x y z
N VAL A 1 14.01 2.27 12.16
CA VAL A 1 13.31 2.28 13.44
C VAL A 1 14.27 2.21 14.60
N GLY A 2 15.27 1.31 14.54
CA GLY A 2 16.31 1.23 15.57
C GLY A 2 17.15 2.48 15.70
N LEU A 3 17.34 3.21 14.59
CA LEU A 3 18.11 4.46 14.58
C LEU A 3 17.42 5.60 15.33
N MET A 4 16.08 5.59 15.40
CA MET A 4 15.33 6.60 16.15
C MET A 4 15.22 6.26 17.63
N ALA A 5 15.07 4.98 17.96
CA ALA A 5 14.95 4.54 19.35
C ALA A 5 16.26 4.71 20.13
N THR A 6 17.39 4.41 19.51
CA THR A 6 18.71 4.50 20.15
C THR A 6 19.07 5.90 20.62
N PRO A 7 18.94 6.98 19.82
CA PRO A 7 19.21 8.34 20.29
C PRO A 7 18.33 8.77 21.45
N ILE A 8 17.07 8.40 21.44
CA ILE A 8 16.13 8.75 22.52
C ILE A 8 16.51 8.02 23.81
N ALA A 9 16.80 6.73 23.73
CA ALA A 9 17.22 5.94 24.88
C ALA A 9 18.53 6.46 25.46
N THR A 10 19.48 6.79 24.61
CA THR A 10 20.78 7.34 25.02
C THR A 10 20.61 8.71 25.68
N ALA A 11 19.77 9.58 25.15
CA ALA A 11 19.50 10.89 25.75
C ALA A 11 18.84 10.73 27.11
N ILE A 12 17.89 9.85 27.28
CA ILE A 12 17.25 9.59 28.57
C ILE A 12 18.28 9.08 29.58
N THR A 13 19.10 8.13 29.21
CA THR A 13 20.17 7.57 30.06
C THR A 13 21.17 8.64 30.46
N TYR A 14 21.58 9.49 29.51
CA TYR A 14 22.49 10.57 29.76
C TYR A 14 21.95 11.57 30.79
N PHE A 15 20.68 11.96 30.63
CA PHE A 15 20.04 12.86 31.59
C PHE A 15 19.90 12.22 32.96
N LEU A 16 19.54 10.96 33.05
CA LEU A 16 19.45 10.24 34.33
C LEU A 16 20.79 10.17 35.06
N ASN A 17 21.88 9.93 34.33
CA ASN A 17 23.21 9.84 34.91
C ASN A 17 23.75 11.19 35.34
N ARG A 18 23.39 12.26 34.64
CA ARG A 18 23.88 13.59 34.88
C ARG A 18 23.25 14.24 36.11
N LYS A 19 21.98 13.94 36.36
CA LYS A 19 21.21 14.56 37.41
C LYS A 19 20.80 13.60 38.51
N LYS A 20 21.69 13.38 39.42
CA LYS A 20 21.43 12.43 40.51
C LYS A 20 20.58 12.99 41.64
N THR A 21 19.94 14.15 41.58
CA THR A 21 19.95 14.75 42.89
C THR A 21 18.72 15.43 43.40
N THR A 22 17.82 15.88 42.62
CA THR A 22 16.63 16.51 43.19
C THR A 22 15.36 15.84 42.72
N ALA A 23 14.35 15.76 43.62
CA ALA A 23 13.08 15.22 43.28
C ALA A 23 12.43 15.95 42.09
N GLU A 24 12.65 17.26 41.99
CA GLU A 24 12.18 18.06 40.86
C GLU A 24 12.84 17.65 39.54
N SER A 25 14.16 17.43 39.55
CA SER A 25 14.89 16.98 38.38
C SER A 25 14.45 15.58 37.94
N GLN A 26 14.23 14.69 38.89
CA GLN A 26 13.75 13.34 38.61
C GLN A 26 12.33 13.38 38.03
N SER A 27 11.48 14.22 38.57
CA SER A 27 10.13 14.42 38.07
C SER A 27 10.13 14.97 36.65
N PHE A 28 10.97 15.94 36.39
CA PHE A 28 11.12 16.54 35.05
C PHE A 28 11.62 15.53 34.04
N ILE A 29 12.59 14.69 34.41
CA ILE A 29 13.12 13.63 33.53
C ILE A 29 12.03 12.58 33.27
N ALA A 30 11.30 12.19 34.28
CA ALA A 30 10.21 11.23 34.14
C ALA A 30 9.11 11.76 33.23
N GLU A 31 8.73 13.02 33.36
CA GLU A 31 7.76 13.66 32.47
C GLU A 31 8.29 13.73 31.04
N GLY A 32 9.56 14.09 30.85
CA GLY A 32 10.18 14.12 29.53
C GLY A 32 10.24 12.73 28.87
N ALA A 33 10.57 11.71 29.67
CA ALA A 33 10.58 10.33 29.18
C ALA A 33 9.18 9.85 28.82
N ALA A 34 8.19 10.14 29.63
CA ALA A 34 6.79 9.78 29.37
C ALA A 34 6.29 10.47 28.10
N SER A 35 6.62 11.75 27.95
CA SER A 35 6.24 12.52 26.76
C SER A 35 6.89 11.95 25.49
N ALA A 36 8.16 11.54 25.57
CA ALA A 36 8.85 10.91 24.44
C ALA A 36 8.22 9.56 24.07
N VAL A 37 7.87 8.76 25.07
CA VAL A 37 7.20 7.47 24.85
C VAL A 37 5.83 7.68 24.21
N ASP A 38 5.06 8.66 24.66
CA ASP A 38 3.77 8.99 24.08
C ASP A 38 3.90 9.41 22.61
N ALA A 39 4.90 10.25 22.31
CA ALA A 39 5.15 10.68 20.93
C ALA A 39 5.51 9.50 20.02
N ILE A 40 6.37 8.60 20.49
CA ILE A 40 6.73 7.39 19.76
C ILE A 40 5.51 6.49 19.58
N SER A 41 4.71 6.32 20.61
CA SER A 41 3.50 5.50 20.54
C SER A 41 2.52 6.06 19.51
N GLN A 42 2.36 7.37 19.43
CA GLN A 42 1.51 8.00 18.43
C GLN A 42 2.04 7.78 17.02
N VAL A 43 3.34 7.92 16.81
CA VAL A 43 3.97 7.67 15.51
C VAL A 43 3.77 6.21 15.10
N LEU A 44 3.98 5.28 16.00
CA LEU A 44 3.78 3.85 15.73
C LEU A 44 2.34 3.54 15.38
N GLU A 45 1.40 4.13 16.10
CA GLU A 45 -0.03 3.94 15.82
C GLU A 45 -0.39 4.49 14.44
N ASN A 46 0.12 5.68 14.10
CA ASN A 46 -0.11 6.27 12.78
C ASN A 46 0.49 5.42 11.67
N LEU A 47 1.71 4.91 11.85
CA LEU A 47 2.35 4.04 10.87
C LEU A 47 1.58 2.73 10.69
N LYS A 48 1.09 2.18 11.79
CA LYS A 48 0.28 0.97 11.77
C LYS A 48 -1.02 1.20 10.98
N GLN A 49 -1.64 2.35 11.19
CA GLN A 49 -2.86 2.73 10.48
C GLN A 49 -2.59 2.92 9.00
N GLU A 50 -1.52 3.62 8.65
CA GLU A 50 -1.11 3.81 7.24
C GLU A 50 -0.80 2.49 6.55
N LEU A 51 -0.12 1.59 7.26
CA LEU A 51 0.16 0.26 6.73
C LEU A 51 -1.13 -0.51 6.46
N HIS A 52 -2.05 -0.46 7.39
CA HIS A 52 -3.35 -1.12 7.25
C HIS A 52 -4.12 -0.57 6.05
N ASP A 53 -4.15 0.75 5.90
CA ASP A 53 -4.82 1.42 4.78
C ASP A 53 -4.16 1.04 3.44
N THR A 54 -2.83 1.00 3.40
CA THR A 54 -2.09 0.61 2.20
C THR A 54 -2.36 -0.84 1.81
N GLN A 55 -2.42 -1.73 2.79
CA GLN A 55 -2.76 -3.14 2.55
C GLN A 55 -4.17 -3.28 1.97
N ARG A 56 -5.09 -2.49 2.48
CA ARG A 56 -6.46 -2.46 1.99
C ARG A 56 -6.53 -1.95 0.55
N GLU A 57 -5.83 -0.87 0.25
CA GLU A 57 -5.75 -0.33 -1.10
C GLU A 57 -5.13 -1.34 -2.07
N LEU A 58 -4.09 -2.03 -1.63
CA LEU A 58 -3.45 -3.07 -2.44
C LEU A 58 -4.43 -4.20 -2.74
N ALA A 59 -5.19 -4.65 -1.75
CA ALA A 59 -6.19 -5.70 -1.95
C ALA A 59 -7.25 -5.28 -2.97
N LEU A 60 -7.72 -4.03 -2.89
CA LEU A 60 -8.68 -3.50 -3.85
C LEU A 60 -8.09 -3.40 -5.26
N ALA A 61 -6.84 -2.98 -5.36
CA ALA A 61 -6.14 -2.90 -6.65
C ALA A 61 -5.98 -4.28 -7.29
N LEU A 62 -5.64 -5.29 -6.51
CA LEU A 62 -5.51 -6.67 -6.98
C LEU A 62 -6.85 -7.22 -7.47
N GLU A 63 -7.92 -6.90 -6.77
CA GLU A 63 -9.27 -7.28 -7.18
C GLU A 63 -9.63 -6.64 -8.52
N GLU A 64 -9.32 -5.37 -8.69
CA GLU A 64 -9.56 -4.64 -9.94
C GLU A 64 -8.74 -5.22 -11.09
N ILE A 65 -7.49 -5.56 -10.85
CA ILE A 65 -6.63 -6.22 -11.84
C ILE A 65 -7.25 -7.54 -12.29
N GLN A 66 -7.78 -8.32 -11.36
CA GLN A 66 -8.42 -9.59 -11.70
C GLN A 66 -9.65 -9.37 -12.57
N LYS A 67 -10.47 -8.40 -12.26
CA LYS A 67 -11.64 -8.03 -13.08
C LYS A 67 -11.23 -7.64 -14.49
N LEU A 68 -10.17 -6.81 -14.59
CA LEU A 68 -9.66 -6.35 -15.89
C LEU A 68 -9.12 -7.52 -16.72
N ARG A 69 -8.45 -8.47 -16.10
CA ARG A 69 -7.98 -9.67 -16.78
C ARG A 69 -9.14 -10.47 -17.38
N VAL A 70 -10.19 -10.67 -16.61
CA VAL A 70 -11.38 -11.39 -17.07
C VAL A 70 -12.03 -10.65 -18.24
N GLN A 71 -12.16 -9.33 -18.13
CA GLN A 71 -12.72 -8.53 -19.22
C GLN A 71 -11.86 -8.59 -20.47
N ASN A 72 -10.54 -8.55 -20.32
CA ASN A 72 -9.62 -8.65 -21.45
C ASN A 72 -9.74 -10.00 -22.17
N GLU A 73 -9.83 -11.09 -21.42
CA GLU A 73 -10.01 -12.41 -21.99
C GLU A 73 -11.31 -12.48 -22.77
N LYS A 74 -12.38 -11.92 -22.21
CA LYS A 74 -13.68 -11.86 -22.88
C LYS A 74 -13.61 -11.07 -24.17
N LEU A 75 -12.96 -9.92 -24.15
CA LEU A 75 -12.78 -9.07 -25.33
C LEU A 75 -11.96 -9.77 -26.42
N LEU A 76 -10.92 -10.50 -26.02
CA LEU A 76 -10.11 -11.28 -26.95
C LEU A 76 -10.94 -12.34 -27.66
N LEU A 77 -11.80 -13.04 -26.92
CA LEU A 77 -12.68 -14.05 -27.48
C LEU A 77 -13.71 -13.42 -28.43
N GLU A 78 -14.32 -12.31 -28.02
CA GLU A 78 -15.27 -11.58 -28.85
C GLU A 78 -14.62 -11.08 -30.14
N ASN A 79 -13.39 -10.55 -30.04
CA ASN A 79 -12.65 -10.12 -31.23
C ASN A 79 -12.37 -11.29 -32.17
N LYS A 80 -11.98 -12.42 -31.63
CA LYS A 80 -11.73 -13.62 -32.43
C LYS A 80 -13.00 -14.06 -33.19
N GLU A 81 -14.13 -14.03 -32.51
CA GLU A 81 -15.41 -14.34 -33.12
C GLU A 81 -15.78 -13.38 -34.24
N LEU A 82 -15.56 -12.07 -33.98
CA LEU A 82 -15.81 -11.03 -34.97
C LEU A 82 -14.95 -11.19 -36.21
N TYR A 83 -13.67 -11.50 -36.04
CA TYR A 83 -12.78 -11.76 -37.15
C TYR A 83 -13.22 -12.96 -37.95
N GLY A 84 -13.70 -14.03 -37.28
CA GLY A 84 -14.25 -15.19 -37.93
C GLY A 84 -15.48 -14.84 -38.76
N LYS A 85 -16.36 -14.00 -38.24
CA LYS A 85 -17.55 -13.56 -38.97
C LYS A 85 -17.21 -12.70 -40.19
N ILE A 86 -16.22 -11.79 -40.01
CA ILE A 86 -15.73 -10.95 -41.11
C ILE A 86 -15.16 -11.85 -42.23
N GLU A 87 -14.39 -12.84 -41.88
CA GLU A 87 -13.80 -13.76 -42.85
C GLU A 87 -14.89 -14.48 -43.63
N LYS A 88 -15.92 -14.99 -42.94
CA LYS A 88 -17.04 -15.68 -43.58
C LYS A 88 -17.80 -14.75 -44.50
N LEU A 89 -18.08 -13.54 -44.07
CA LEU A 89 -18.77 -12.54 -44.90
C LEU A 89 -17.92 -12.15 -46.10
N THR A 90 -16.63 -11.99 -45.95
CA THR A 90 -15.72 -11.70 -47.05
C THR A 90 -15.77 -12.80 -48.11
N LYS A 91 -15.69 -14.06 -47.69
CA LYS A 91 -15.76 -15.19 -48.60
C LYS A 91 -17.10 -15.25 -49.31
N LEU A 92 -18.19 -14.96 -48.62
CA LEU A 92 -19.51 -14.93 -49.20
C LEU A 92 -19.62 -13.83 -50.25
N ILE A 93 -19.13 -12.65 -49.98
CA ILE A 93 -19.12 -11.53 -50.94
C ILE A 93 -18.29 -11.88 -52.18
N GLU A 94 -17.13 -12.46 -51.98
CA GLU A 94 -16.29 -12.91 -53.09
C GLU A 94 -16.97 -13.93 -53.95
N SER A 95 -17.65 -14.90 -53.33
CA SER A 95 -18.43 -15.90 -54.02
C SER A 95 -19.56 -15.29 -54.85
N MET A 96 -20.27 -14.33 -54.26
CA MET A 96 -21.36 -13.64 -54.98
C MET A 96 -20.82 -12.80 -56.15
N ASN A 97 -19.71 -12.16 -56.00
CA ASN A 97 -19.08 -11.37 -57.08
C ASN A 97 -18.61 -12.30 -58.24
N THR A 98 -18.13 -13.48 -57.91
CA THR A 98 -17.65 -14.44 -58.90
C THR A 98 -18.79 -15.02 -59.73
N GLU A 99 -19.96 -15.18 -59.13
CA GLU A 99 -21.14 -15.70 -59.80
C GLU A 99 -21.82 -14.69 -60.72
N SER A 100 -21.64 -13.42 -60.42
CA SER A 100 -22.22 -12.39 -61.25
C SER A 100 -21.28 -11.99 -62.38
#